data_b194967d69fc22a05bfa8a3cc57272ee
#
_entry.id   b194967d69fc22a05bfa8a3cc57272ee
#
_cell.length_a   1.000
_cell.length_b   1.000
_cell.length_c   1.000
_cell.angle_alpha   90.00
_cell.angle_beta   90.00
_cell.angle_gamma   90.00
#
_symmetry.space_group_name_H-M   'P 1'
#
loop_
_entity.id
_entity.type
_entity.pdbx_description
1 polymer ?
#
loop_
_entity_poly.entity_id
_entity_poly.type
_entity_poly.pdbx_seq_one_letter_code
_entity_poly.pdbx_strand_id
1 'polypeptide(L)'
;MILSKKQEKFFSQSLEHATRSSMQFKHGCIATYGGHVIASGYNTHKNYSSHDDFTNNQCSLHAEMDVLRKIYWRNNGNRRKQRRMMKRTTLYISRCSKNGSSTNSAPCMRCLQMIQQYNIRKIVFHLDDLYYEYDPKQYETSHQTFGDISLTNLTHI
;
A
#
# COMPACT_ATOMS: atom_id res chain seq x y z
N MET A 1 -8.99 17.24 -0.68
CA MET A 1 -8.85 17.73 0.72
C MET A 1 -7.47 18.29 0.93
N ILE A 2 -7.31 19.16 1.90
CA ILE A 2 -6.00 19.68 2.30
C ILE A 2 -5.46 18.84 3.44
N LEU A 3 -4.23 18.34 3.29
CA LEU A 3 -3.59 17.55 4.33
C LEU A 3 -3.18 18.44 5.52
N SER A 4 -3.32 17.93 6.74
CA SER A 4 -2.73 18.56 7.92
C SER A 4 -1.21 18.50 7.83
N LYS A 5 -0.50 19.30 8.63
CA LYS A 5 0.98 19.26 8.66
C LYS A 5 1.51 17.87 8.99
N LYS A 6 0.86 17.16 9.89
CA LYS A 6 1.24 15.80 10.25
C LYS A 6 1.02 14.82 9.09
N GLN A 7 -0.11 14.93 8.40
CA GLN A 7 -0.39 14.12 7.21
C GLN A 7 0.60 14.42 6.09
N GLU A 8 0.92 15.70 5.85
CA GLU A 8 1.94 16.09 4.87
C GLU A 8 3.29 15.45 5.17
N LYS A 9 3.69 15.44 6.42
CA LYS A 9 4.94 14.81 6.86
C LYS A 9 4.94 13.32 6.54
N PHE A 10 3.87 12.61 6.88
CA PHE A 10 3.77 11.18 6.61
C PHE A 10 3.69 10.89 5.11
N PHE A 11 2.94 11.69 4.36
CA PHE A 11 2.86 11.53 2.91
C PHE A 11 4.24 11.77 2.26
N SER A 12 4.98 12.78 2.70
CA SER A 12 6.33 13.04 2.23
C SER A 12 7.28 11.88 2.52
N GLN A 13 7.15 11.24 3.67
CA GLN A 13 7.93 10.05 4.01
C GLN A 13 7.58 8.87 3.09
N SER A 14 6.31 8.67 2.76
CA SER A 14 5.92 7.63 1.80
C SER A 14 6.50 7.89 0.42
N LEU A 15 6.52 9.15 -0.01
CA LEU A 15 7.10 9.55 -1.29
C LEU A 15 8.63 9.32 -1.32
N GLU A 16 9.31 9.60 -0.22
CA GLU A 16 10.73 9.30 -0.07
C GLU A 16 11.00 7.79 -0.23
N HIS A 17 10.16 6.96 0.37
CA HIS A 17 10.29 5.50 0.19
C HIS A 17 10.04 5.08 -1.26
N ALA A 18 9.12 5.74 -1.96
CA ALA A 18 8.90 5.47 -3.38
C ALA A 18 10.18 5.66 -4.20
N THR A 19 10.98 6.67 -3.89
CA THR A 19 12.23 6.95 -4.62
C THR A 19 13.25 5.82 -4.52
N ARG A 20 13.12 4.94 -3.54
CA ARG A 20 14.02 3.78 -3.35
C ARG A 20 13.71 2.61 -4.27
N SER A 21 12.55 2.62 -4.93
CA SER A 21 12.17 1.57 -5.87
C SER A 21 13.05 1.61 -7.12
N SER A 22 13.48 0.45 -7.58
CA SER A 22 14.21 0.31 -8.85
C SER A 22 13.27 0.04 -10.03
N MET A 23 11.98 -0.03 -9.79
CA MET A 23 10.98 -0.31 -10.83
C MET A 23 10.69 0.93 -11.66
N GLN A 24 10.11 0.72 -12.87
CA GLN A 24 9.72 1.80 -13.76
C GLN A 24 8.69 2.72 -13.10
N PHE A 25 7.69 2.15 -12.44
CA PHE A 25 6.70 2.87 -11.65
C PHE A 25 7.04 2.74 -10.18
N LYS A 26 7.39 3.86 -9.54
CA LYS A 26 7.90 3.87 -8.17
C LYS A 26 6.80 4.21 -7.19
N HIS A 27 6.45 3.26 -6.34
CA HIS A 27 5.42 3.38 -5.30
C HIS A 27 6.03 3.28 -3.92
N GLY A 28 5.50 4.04 -2.99
CA GLY A 28 5.89 3.99 -1.59
C GLY A 28 4.67 3.94 -0.70
N CYS A 29 4.83 3.35 0.47
CA CYS A 29 3.78 3.27 1.46
C CYS A 29 4.39 3.33 2.85
N ILE A 30 3.75 4.08 3.75
CA ILE A 30 4.04 3.98 5.18
C ILE A 30 2.75 3.69 5.94
N ALA A 31 2.90 2.98 7.04
CA ALA A 31 1.83 2.71 7.98
C ALA A 31 2.09 3.47 9.26
N THR A 32 1.05 4.14 9.77
CA THR A 32 1.11 4.84 11.05
C THR A 32 0.13 4.24 12.05
N TYR A 33 0.53 4.25 13.30
CA TYR A 33 -0.28 3.80 14.43
C TYR A 33 0.00 4.71 15.62
N GLY A 34 -1.06 5.32 16.17
CA GLY A 34 -0.91 6.23 17.30
C GLY A 34 0.03 7.42 17.01
N GLY A 35 0.06 7.89 15.77
CA GLY A 35 0.91 9.01 15.36
C GLY A 35 2.38 8.65 15.09
N HIS A 36 2.71 7.36 15.04
CA HIS A 36 4.06 6.87 14.80
C HIS A 36 4.10 5.99 13.55
N VAL A 37 5.20 6.06 12.79
CA VAL A 37 5.44 5.14 11.68
C VAL A 37 5.81 3.77 12.25
N ILE A 38 5.04 2.75 11.88
CA ILE A 38 5.27 1.37 12.33
C ILE A 38 5.81 0.45 11.25
N ALA A 39 5.62 0.82 9.99
CA ALA A 39 6.16 0.07 8.85
C ALA A 39 6.27 0.99 7.65
N SER A 40 7.19 0.67 6.75
CA SER A 40 7.39 1.38 5.49
C SER A 40 7.78 0.39 4.41
N GLY A 41 7.51 0.74 3.16
CA GLY A 41 7.84 -0.12 2.03
C GLY A 41 7.80 0.61 0.72
N TYR A 42 8.31 -0.05 -0.31
CA TYR A 42 8.26 0.38 -1.69
C TYR A 42 8.15 -0.85 -2.59
N ASN A 43 7.67 -0.65 -3.81
CA ASN A 43 7.46 -1.77 -4.72
C ASN A 43 8.79 -2.32 -5.25
N THR A 44 8.86 -3.65 -5.39
CA THR A 44 10.06 -4.37 -5.82
C THR A 44 9.71 -5.53 -6.72
N HIS A 45 10.71 -6.03 -7.46
CA HIS A 45 10.64 -7.29 -8.22
C HIS A 45 10.92 -8.50 -7.33
N LYS A 46 10.61 -8.41 -6.07
CA LYS A 46 10.95 -9.43 -5.09
C LYS A 46 10.27 -10.76 -5.41
N ASN A 47 11.02 -11.84 -5.23
CA ASN A 47 10.47 -13.19 -5.27
C ASN A 47 9.48 -13.38 -4.12
N TYR A 48 8.46 -14.15 -4.37
CA TYR A 48 7.38 -14.39 -3.44
C TYR A 48 7.31 -15.85 -3.04
N SER A 49 6.77 -16.06 -1.84
CA SER A 49 6.54 -17.39 -1.30
C SER A 49 5.07 -17.78 -1.44
N SER A 50 4.79 -19.02 -1.78
CA SER A 50 3.43 -19.56 -1.79
C SER A 50 2.81 -19.61 -0.38
N HIS A 51 3.63 -19.45 0.67
CA HIS A 51 3.19 -19.44 2.07
C HIS A 51 2.82 -18.05 2.58
N ASP A 52 2.96 -17.02 1.74
CA ASP A 52 2.72 -15.63 2.11
C ASP A 52 1.61 -15.06 1.23
N ASP A 53 0.42 -14.84 1.80
CA ASP A 53 -0.75 -14.32 1.08
C ASP A 53 -0.51 -12.95 0.45
N PHE A 54 0.42 -12.15 1.00
CA PHE A 54 0.73 -10.82 0.48
C PHE A 54 1.55 -10.86 -0.80
N THR A 55 2.34 -11.91 -0.99
CA THR A 55 3.25 -12.04 -2.12
C THR A 55 2.85 -13.15 -3.09
N ASN A 56 1.92 -14.01 -2.69
CA ASN A 56 1.49 -15.16 -3.49
C ASN A 56 0.79 -14.72 -4.79
N ASN A 57 1.14 -15.34 -5.90
CA ASN A 57 0.55 -15.08 -7.23
C ASN A 57 0.68 -13.64 -7.71
N GLN A 58 1.79 -12.96 -7.37
CA GLN A 58 2.06 -11.60 -7.82
C GLN A 58 3.32 -11.54 -8.66
N CYS A 59 3.31 -10.72 -9.73
CA CYS A 59 4.48 -10.50 -10.57
C CYS A 59 5.52 -9.63 -9.89
N SER A 60 5.08 -8.80 -8.94
CA SER A 60 5.94 -7.92 -8.15
C SER A 60 5.29 -7.69 -6.78
N LEU A 61 6.08 -7.25 -5.83
CA LEU A 61 5.58 -6.88 -4.52
C LEU A 61 5.20 -5.41 -4.52
N HIS A 62 3.93 -5.10 -4.36
CA HIS A 62 3.43 -3.74 -4.25
C HIS A 62 3.81 -3.13 -2.90
N ALA A 63 3.95 -1.81 -2.85
CA ALA A 63 4.35 -1.10 -1.62
C ALA A 63 3.39 -1.36 -0.46
N GLU A 64 2.08 -1.32 -0.73
CA GLU A 64 1.05 -1.59 0.28
C GLU A 64 1.14 -3.01 0.82
N MET A 65 1.39 -3.98 -0.05
CA MET A 65 1.54 -5.39 0.34
C MET A 65 2.79 -5.60 1.18
N ASP A 66 3.89 -4.93 0.85
CA ASP A 66 5.11 -5.00 1.65
C ASP A 66 4.88 -4.48 3.07
N VAL A 67 4.16 -3.37 3.20
CA VAL A 67 3.83 -2.79 4.50
C VAL A 67 2.90 -3.69 5.31
N LEU A 68 1.83 -4.21 4.70
CA LEU A 68 0.90 -5.12 5.38
C LEU A 68 1.61 -6.39 5.84
N ARG A 69 2.48 -6.94 4.99
CA ARG A 69 3.29 -8.12 5.33
C ARG A 69 4.17 -7.86 6.54
N LYS A 70 4.83 -6.72 6.60
CA LYS A 70 5.69 -6.35 7.74
C LYS A 70 4.91 -6.24 9.04
N ILE A 71 3.70 -5.66 9.01
CA ILE A 71 2.84 -5.57 10.18
C ILE A 71 2.37 -6.97 10.60
N TYR A 72 1.96 -7.78 9.64
CA TYR A 72 1.49 -9.14 9.87
C TYR A 72 2.56 -9.99 10.59
N TRP A 73 3.76 -10.06 10.01
CA TRP A 73 4.83 -10.91 10.55
C TRP A 73 5.42 -10.36 11.84
N ARG A 74 5.38 -9.04 12.05
CA ARG A 74 5.80 -8.44 13.31
C ARG A 74 5.01 -8.96 14.52
N ASN A 75 3.75 -9.31 14.30
CA ASN A 75 2.86 -9.81 15.34
C ASN A 75 2.61 -11.32 15.21
N ASN A 76 3.56 -12.03 14.62
CA ASN A 76 3.46 -13.46 14.37
C ASN A 76 3.09 -14.23 15.62
N GLY A 77 2.08 -15.12 15.52
CA GLY A 77 1.59 -15.90 16.64
C GLY A 77 0.58 -15.18 17.55
N ASN A 78 0.41 -13.89 17.41
CA ASN A 78 -0.57 -13.13 18.19
C ASN A 78 -1.62 -12.47 17.29
N ARG A 79 -2.65 -13.23 16.92
CA ARG A 79 -3.71 -12.76 16.00
C ARG A 79 -4.52 -11.61 16.58
N ARG A 80 -4.76 -11.58 17.88
CA ARG A 80 -5.50 -10.49 18.54
C ARG A 80 -4.75 -9.17 18.43
N LYS A 81 -3.46 -9.16 18.72
CA LYS A 81 -2.60 -7.99 18.63
C LYS A 81 -2.48 -7.52 17.17
N GLN A 82 -2.30 -8.44 16.24
CA GLN A 82 -2.23 -8.18 14.82
C GLN A 82 -3.50 -7.48 14.31
N ARG A 83 -4.68 -8.03 14.61
CA ARG A 83 -5.96 -7.44 14.19
C ARG A 83 -6.18 -6.07 14.81
N ARG A 84 -5.85 -5.89 16.09
CA ARG A 84 -5.97 -4.60 16.77
C ARG A 84 -5.07 -3.56 16.15
N MET A 85 -3.83 -3.90 15.82
CA MET A 85 -2.88 -2.99 15.19
C MET A 85 -3.34 -2.60 13.78
N MET A 86 -3.73 -3.57 12.95
CA MET A 86 -4.25 -3.32 11.60
C MET A 86 -5.46 -2.39 11.62
N LYS A 87 -6.40 -2.64 12.52
CA LYS A 87 -7.64 -1.86 12.65
C LYS A 87 -7.40 -0.39 13.02
N ARG A 88 -6.25 -0.06 13.59
CA ARG A 88 -5.88 1.30 13.99
C ARG A 88 -4.83 1.93 13.08
N THR A 89 -4.46 1.26 12.03
CA THR A 89 -3.41 1.68 11.10
C THR A 89 -3.98 2.57 10.01
N THR A 90 -3.27 3.65 9.71
CA THR A 90 -3.47 4.48 8.52
C THR A 90 -2.33 4.23 7.55
N LEU A 91 -2.65 4.01 6.27
CA LEU A 91 -1.68 3.87 5.19
C LEU A 91 -1.58 5.17 4.39
N TYR A 92 -0.37 5.63 4.18
CA TYR A 92 -0.05 6.74 3.28
C TYR A 92 0.58 6.13 2.03
N ILE A 93 -0.08 6.28 0.90
CA ILE A 93 0.30 5.63 -0.36
C ILE A 93 0.72 6.71 -1.35
N SER A 94 1.94 6.63 -1.86
CA SER A 94 2.49 7.59 -2.80
C SER A 94 3.02 6.91 -4.05
N ARG A 95 3.12 7.68 -5.12
CA ARG A 95 3.79 7.30 -6.35
C ARG A 95 4.65 8.47 -6.81
N CYS A 96 5.86 8.14 -7.20
CA CYS A 96 6.85 9.10 -7.65
C CYS A 96 6.94 9.06 -9.17
N SER A 97 6.86 10.23 -9.82
CA SER A 97 7.13 10.36 -11.25
C SER A 97 8.63 10.30 -11.54
N LYS A 98 9.00 10.27 -12.82
CA LYS A 98 10.42 10.23 -13.23
C LYS A 98 11.24 11.40 -12.68
N ASN A 99 10.62 12.56 -12.50
CA ASN A 99 11.30 13.75 -11.96
C ASN A 99 11.20 13.87 -10.43
N GLY A 100 10.67 12.87 -9.76
CA GLY A 100 10.60 12.84 -8.29
C GLY A 100 9.35 13.47 -7.69
N SER A 101 8.44 14.03 -8.50
CA SER A 101 7.22 14.63 -7.98
C SER A 101 6.14 13.59 -7.71
N SER A 102 5.21 13.92 -6.81
CA SER A 102 4.06 13.08 -6.49
C SER A 102 3.09 12.99 -7.66
N THR A 103 2.56 11.80 -7.91
CA THR A 103 1.53 11.55 -8.93
C THR A 103 0.47 10.61 -8.38
N ASN A 104 -0.50 10.22 -9.21
CA ASN A 104 -1.63 9.39 -8.81
C ASN A 104 -1.17 8.10 -8.11
N SER A 105 -1.64 7.89 -6.89
CA SER A 105 -1.23 6.78 -6.03
C SER A 105 -2.37 6.00 -5.42
N ALA A 106 -3.59 6.13 -5.95
CA ALA A 106 -4.72 5.34 -5.48
C ALA A 106 -4.38 3.84 -5.56
N PRO A 107 -4.76 3.04 -4.55
CA PRO A 107 -4.46 1.61 -4.55
C PRO A 107 -5.16 0.90 -5.71
N CYS A 108 -4.51 -0.11 -6.29
CA CYS A 108 -5.16 -0.98 -7.26
C CYS A 108 -6.22 -1.85 -6.58
N MET A 109 -7.08 -2.47 -7.37
CA MET A 109 -8.19 -3.30 -6.87
C MET A 109 -7.70 -4.40 -5.93
N ARG A 110 -6.60 -5.07 -6.27
CA ARG A 110 -6.04 -6.15 -5.45
C ARG A 110 -5.52 -5.65 -4.11
N CYS A 111 -4.74 -4.56 -4.11
CA CYS A 111 -4.26 -3.97 -2.86
C CYS A 111 -5.42 -3.50 -1.99
N LEU A 112 -6.43 -2.89 -2.59
CA LEU A 112 -7.62 -2.45 -1.86
C LEU A 112 -8.35 -3.62 -1.21
N GLN A 113 -8.50 -4.75 -1.91
CA GLN A 113 -9.12 -5.95 -1.36
C GLN A 113 -8.37 -6.45 -0.12
N MET A 114 -7.04 -6.50 -0.17
CA MET A 114 -6.22 -6.90 0.98
C MET A 114 -6.32 -5.89 2.13
N ILE A 115 -6.29 -4.62 1.83
CA ILE A 115 -6.45 -3.54 2.82
C ILE A 115 -7.80 -3.67 3.53
N GLN A 116 -8.86 -3.96 2.78
CA GLN A 116 -10.21 -4.19 3.33
C GLN A 116 -10.26 -5.47 4.18
N GLN A 117 -9.64 -6.54 3.70
CA GLN A 117 -9.61 -7.82 4.39
C GLN A 117 -8.96 -7.71 5.78
N TYR A 118 -7.89 -6.93 5.91
CA TYR A 118 -7.20 -6.71 7.17
C TYR A 118 -7.77 -5.55 8.00
N ASN A 119 -8.88 -4.96 7.57
CA ASN A 119 -9.61 -3.91 8.29
C ASN A 119 -8.75 -2.67 8.60
N ILE A 120 -7.87 -2.29 7.70
CA ILE A 120 -7.10 -1.05 7.83
C ILE A 120 -8.06 0.12 8.01
N ARG A 121 -7.73 1.02 8.94
CA ARG A 121 -8.61 2.12 9.34
C ARG A 121 -8.80 3.15 8.25
N LYS A 122 -7.71 3.63 7.66
CA LYS A 122 -7.70 4.74 6.71
C LYS A 122 -6.62 4.54 5.66
N ILE A 123 -6.91 5.04 4.46
CA ILE A 123 -5.90 5.20 3.40
C ILE A 123 -5.85 6.65 2.98
N VAL A 124 -4.65 7.16 2.73
CA VAL A 124 -4.39 8.52 2.23
C VAL A 124 -3.58 8.39 0.95
N PHE A 125 -4.05 9.00 -0.13
CA PHE A 125 -3.38 8.92 -1.43
C PHE A 125 -3.61 10.16 -2.26
N HIS A 126 -2.91 10.27 -3.37
CA HIS A 126 -2.95 11.38 -4.32
C HIS A 126 -3.66 10.93 -5.60
N LEU A 127 -4.62 11.69 -6.10
CA LEU A 127 -5.34 11.39 -7.33
C LEU A 127 -5.80 12.70 -7.96
N ASP A 128 -5.44 12.91 -9.26
CA ASP A 128 -5.86 14.08 -10.05
C ASP A 128 -5.57 15.41 -9.34
N ASP A 129 -4.33 15.53 -8.83
CA ASP A 129 -3.81 16.72 -8.13
C ASP A 129 -4.48 17.04 -6.79
N LEU A 130 -5.28 16.09 -6.26
CA LEU A 130 -5.93 16.20 -4.97
C LEU A 130 -5.49 15.07 -4.05
N TYR A 131 -5.55 15.33 -2.75
CA TYR A 131 -5.34 14.30 -1.73
C TYR A 131 -6.66 13.80 -1.20
N TYR A 132 -6.73 12.51 -0.94
CA TYR A 132 -7.93 11.84 -0.45
C TYR A 132 -7.60 11.02 0.79
N GLU A 133 -8.53 11.04 1.74
CA GLU A 133 -8.52 10.15 2.89
C GLU A 133 -9.83 9.38 2.88
N TYR A 134 -9.75 8.06 2.86
CA TYR A 134 -10.92 7.20 2.85
C TYR A 134 -10.84 6.12 3.92
N ASP A 135 -11.99 5.75 4.48
CA ASP A 135 -12.16 4.43 5.04
C ASP A 135 -12.11 3.45 3.86
N PRO A 136 -11.21 2.45 3.87
CA PRO A 136 -11.08 1.54 2.73
C PRO A 136 -12.37 0.83 2.33
N LYS A 137 -13.29 0.63 3.27
CA LYS A 137 -14.58 -0.01 3.00
C LYS A 137 -15.51 0.86 2.17
N GLN A 138 -15.28 2.16 2.13
CA GLN A 138 -16.09 3.14 1.40
C GLN A 138 -15.46 3.56 0.07
N TYR A 139 -14.31 3.00 -0.27
CA TYR A 139 -13.61 3.30 -1.52
C TYR A 139 -13.71 2.10 -2.48
N GLU A 140 -14.00 2.39 -3.74
CA GLU A 140 -14.07 1.40 -4.80
C GLU A 140 -13.17 1.81 -5.96
N THR A 141 -12.55 0.84 -6.61
CA THR A 141 -11.73 1.05 -7.78
C THR A 141 -11.80 -0.16 -8.71
N SER A 142 -11.76 0.11 -10.02
CA SER A 142 -11.61 -0.93 -11.03
C SER A 142 -10.17 -0.98 -11.58
N HIS A 143 -9.28 -0.15 -11.04
CA HIS A 143 -7.89 -0.08 -11.50
C HIS A 143 -7.16 -1.40 -11.24
N GLN A 144 -6.51 -1.91 -12.29
CA GLN A 144 -5.64 -3.08 -12.21
C GLN A 144 -4.27 -2.74 -12.81
N THR A 145 -3.22 -3.30 -12.22
CA THR A 145 -1.87 -3.19 -12.78
C THR A 145 -1.70 -4.16 -13.94
N PHE A 146 -0.69 -3.95 -14.76
CA PHE A 146 -0.35 -4.89 -15.84
C PHE A 146 -0.07 -6.31 -15.31
N GLY A 147 0.56 -6.42 -14.15
CA GLY A 147 0.80 -7.71 -13.52
C GLY A 147 -0.49 -8.42 -13.13
N ASP A 148 -1.45 -7.69 -12.56
CA ASP A 148 -2.75 -8.24 -12.17
C ASP A 148 -3.54 -8.72 -13.39
N ILE A 149 -3.57 -7.93 -14.44
CA ILE A 149 -4.24 -8.27 -15.70
C ILE A 149 -3.62 -9.53 -16.31
N SER A 150 -2.30 -9.60 -16.33
CA SER A 150 -1.56 -10.74 -16.87
C SER A 150 -1.90 -12.04 -16.13
N LEU A 151 -1.95 -12.00 -14.80
CA LEU A 151 -2.33 -13.15 -13.97
C LEU A 151 -3.79 -13.57 -14.22
N THR A 152 -4.70 -12.61 -14.33
CA THR A 152 -6.12 -12.87 -14.62
C THR A 152 -6.28 -13.58 -15.96
N ASN A 153 -5.57 -13.15 -16.99
CA ASN A 153 -5.60 -13.76 -18.30
C ASN A 153 -5.07 -15.19 -18.28
N LEU A 154 -4.05 -15.47 -17.48
CA LEU A 154 -3.51 -16.83 -17.33
C LEU A 154 -4.50 -17.78 -16.64
N THR A 155 -5.33 -17.29 -15.72
CA THR A 155 -6.32 -18.11 -15.02
C THR A 155 -7.56 -18.42 -15.84
N HIS A 156 -7.80 -17.69 -16.94
CA HIS A 156 -8.94 -17.89 -17.84
C HIS A 156 -8.62 -18.73 -19.09
N ILE A 157 -7.42 -19.22 -19.19
CA ILE A 157 -7.00 -20.16 -20.22
C ILE A 157 -7.21 -21.58 -19.69
#